data_a22bfb71e14697c3525134d41f31907e
#
_entry.id   a22bfb71e14697c3525134d41f31907e
#
_cell.length_a   1.000
_cell.length_b   1.000
_cell.length_c   1.000
_cell.angle_alpha   90.00
_cell.angle_beta   90.00
_cell.angle_gamma   90.00
#
_symmetry.space_group_name_H-M   'P 1'
#
loop_
_entity.id
_entity.type
_entity.pdbx_description
1 polymer ?
#
loop_
_entity_poly.entity_id
_entity_poly.type
_entity_poly.pdbx_seq_one_letter_code
_entity_poly.pdbx_strand_id
1 'polypeptide(L)'
;MALYRANEWSSAQRPTALYQALLNSHSLVTAREGNRLVGLGNAISDGYLVVYYPHLLVHPDYQGRRIGHKIMEKMQERYRSFHMQILTADEQSVAFYQKLGFARAGKTQPMWIYQGQEHY
;
A
#
# COMPACT_ATOMS: atom_id res chain seq x y z
N MET A 1 -4.56 -12.41 6.93
CA MET A 1 -5.71 -11.71 7.54
C MET A 1 -5.38 -11.01 8.86
N ALA A 2 -4.54 -11.63 9.68
CA ALA A 2 -4.18 -11.02 10.97
C ALA A 2 -3.58 -9.62 10.83
N LEU A 3 -2.73 -9.39 9.81
CA LEU A 3 -2.11 -8.09 9.57
C LEU A 3 -3.14 -7.00 9.26
N TYR A 4 -4.14 -7.31 8.44
CA TYR A 4 -5.20 -6.36 8.09
C TYR A 4 -6.10 -6.07 9.28
N ARG A 5 -6.43 -7.09 10.07
CA ARG A 5 -7.24 -6.89 11.28
C ARG A 5 -6.50 -6.06 12.31
N ALA A 6 -5.18 -6.27 12.47
CA ALA A 6 -4.37 -5.49 13.40
C ALA A 6 -4.34 -4.01 13.04
N ASN A 7 -4.54 -3.67 11.77
CA ASN A 7 -4.58 -2.29 11.29
C ASN A 7 -6.02 -1.77 11.10
N GLU A 8 -7.02 -2.56 11.45
CA GLU A 8 -8.44 -2.21 11.38
C GLU A 8 -8.91 -1.81 9.96
N TRP A 9 -8.33 -2.43 8.93
CA TRP A 9 -8.71 -2.16 7.55
C TRP A 9 -10.00 -2.90 7.18
N SER A 10 -10.93 -2.18 6.53
CA SER A 10 -12.24 -2.73 6.16
C SER A 10 -12.14 -3.91 5.19
N SER A 11 -11.08 -3.97 4.38
CA SER A 11 -10.89 -5.11 3.47
C SER A 11 -10.74 -6.44 4.22
N ALA A 12 -10.39 -6.42 5.51
CA ALA A 12 -10.37 -7.62 6.33
C ALA A 12 -11.77 -8.24 6.52
N GLN A 13 -12.83 -7.47 6.24
CA GLN A 13 -14.21 -7.96 6.29
C GLN A 13 -14.58 -8.77 5.04
N ARG A 14 -13.73 -8.79 4.03
CA ARG A 14 -13.91 -9.52 2.78
C ARG A 14 -12.69 -10.42 2.52
N PRO A 15 -12.45 -11.43 3.36
CA PRO A 15 -11.19 -12.17 3.33
C PRO A 15 -10.93 -12.90 2.02
N THR A 16 -11.96 -13.45 1.38
CA THR A 16 -11.78 -14.14 0.10
C THR A 16 -11.41 -13.17 -1.02
N ALA A 17 -12.11 -12.04 -1.09
CA ALA A 17 -11.82 -11.01 -2.10
C ALA A 17 -10.42 -10.42 -1.88
N LEU A 18 -10.04 -10.15 -0.63
CA LEU A 18 -8.72 -9.65 -0.31
C LEU A 18 -7.62 -10.61 -0.73
N TYR A 19 -7.79 -11.89 -0.43
CA TYR A 19 -6.81 -12.91 -0.79
C TYR A 19 -6.62 -12.95 -2.32
N GLN A 20 -7.72 -12.97 -3.08
CA GLN A 20 -7.64 -12.97 -4.53
C GLN A 20 -7.00 -11.68 -5.07
N ALA A 21 -7.32 -10.54 -4.48
CA ALA A 21 -6.74 -9.26 -4.88
C ALA A 21 -5.21 -9.27 -4.71
N LEU A 22 -4.73 -9.77 -3.59
CA LEU A 22 -3.29 -9.84 -3.33
C LEU A 22 -2.59 -10.82 -4.26
N LEU A 23 -3.20 -11.98 -4.53
CA LEU A 23 -2.64 -12.96 -5.47
C LEU A 23 -2.56 -12.43 -6.90
N ASN A 24 -3.47 -11.55 -7.27
CA ASN A 24 -3.55 -11.00 -8.63
C ASN A 24 -2.88 -9.63 -8.74
N SER A 25 -2.23 -9.15 -7.70
CA SER A 25 -1.49 -7.90 -7.75
C SER A 25 -0.31 -8.01 -8.71
N HIS A 26 0.02 -6.91 -9.38
CA HIS A 26 1.17 -6.86 -10.29
C HIS A 26 2.48 -7.02 -9.52
N SER A 27 2.55 -6.47 -8.31
CA SER A 27 3.64 -6.71 -7.36
C SER A 27 3.07 -6.90 -5.96
N LEU A 28 3.72 -7.76 -5.20
CA LEU A 28 3.41 -7.98 -3.79
C LEU A 28 4.74 -8.10 -3.05
N VAL A 29 4.95 -7.22 -2.07
CA VAL A 29 6.14 -7.24 -1.24
C VAL A 29 5.70 -7.49 0.20
N THR A 30 6.33 -8.45 0.84
CA THR A 30 6.01 -8.82 2.21
C THR A 30 7.23 -8.69 3.10
N ALA A 31 7.01 -8.40 4.37
CA ALA A 31 8.02 -8.41 5.41
C ALA A 31 7.61 -9.41 6.47
N ARG A 32 8.55 -10.24 6.89
CA ARG A 32 8.31 -11.29 7.87
C ARG A 32 9.34 -11.23 9.00
N GLU A 33 8.89 -11.61 10.18
CA GLU A 33 9.79 -11.92 11.29
C GLU A 33 9.52 -13.36 11.68
N GLY A 34 10.46 -14.26 11.40
CA GLY A 34 10.22 -15.69 11.49
C GLY A 34 9.09 -16.10 10.55
N ASN A 35 8.07 -16.74 11.11
CA ASN A 35 6.88 -17.15 10.35
C ASN A 35 5.76 -16.11 10.37
N ARG A 36 5.98 -14.98 11.03
CA ARG A 36 4.95 -13.95 11.19
C ARG A 36 5.05 -12.91 10.09
N LEU A 37 3.94 -12.66 9.40
CA LEU A 37 3.82 -11.58 8.43
C LEU A 37 3.62 -10.27 9.20
N VAL A 38 4.56 -9.34 9.07
CA VAL A 38 4.54 -8.08 9.81
C VAL A 38 4.38 -6.84 8.92
N GLY A 39 4.51 -7.01 7.62
CA GLY A 39 4.31 -5.91 6.68
C GLY A 39 3.97 -6.41 5.30
N LEU A 40 3.27 -5.56 4.53
CA LEU A 40 2.85 -5.91 3.18
C LEU A 40 2.59 -4.64 2.39
N GLY A 41 2.97 -4.67 1.11
CA GLY A 41 2.57 -3.66 0.14
C GLY A 41 2.27 -4.31 -1.18
N ASN A 42 1.34 -3.76 -1.94
CA ASN A 42 1.03 -4.29 -3.25
C ASN A 42 0.91 -3.18 -4.29
N ALA A 43 0.94 -3.59 -5.55
CA ALA A 43 0.84 -2.68 -6.68
C ALA A 43 -0.08 -3.26 -7.73
N ILE A 44 -0.88 -2.40 -8.34
CA ILE A 44 -1.73 -2.72 -9.49
C ILE A 44 -1.20 -1.89 -10.67
N SER A 45 -0.99 -2.53 -11.81
CA SER A 45 -0.37 -1.83 -12.94
C SER A 45 -0.77 -2.46 -14.27
N ASP A 46 -0.75 -1.64 -15.33
CA ASP A 46 -0.83 -2.14 -16.70
C ASP A 46 0.49 -2.78 -17.15
N GLY A 47 1.55 -2.66 -16.34
CA GLY A 47 2.86 -3.19 -16.66
C GLY A 47 3.74 -2.31 -17.53
N TYR A 48 3.24 -1.14 -17.95
CA TYR A 48 3.95 -0.31 -18.94
C TYR A 48 3.99 1.18 -18.58
N LEU A 49 2.89 1.74 -18.11
CA LEU A 49 2.78 3.20 -18.02
C LEU A 49 2.46 3.70 -16.62
N VAL A 50 1.52 3.07 -15.94
CA VAL A 50 0.99 3.56 -14.65
C VAL A 50 1.02 2.45 -13.61
N VAL A 51 1.34 2.81 -12.38
CA VAL A 51 1.23 1.92 -11.23
C VAL A 51 0.47 2.63 -10.12
N TYR A 52 -0.43 1.90 -9.48
CA TYR A 52 -1.17 2.32 -8.31
C TYR A 52 -0.80 1.43 -7.12
N TYR A 53 -0.54 2.04 -5.98
CA TYR A 53 -0.23 1.34 -4.74
C TYR A 53 -1.44 1.40 -3.80
N PRO A 54 -2.31 0.37 -3.81
CA PRO A 54 -3.53 0.41 -3.01
C PRO A 54 -3.31 0.14 -1.53
N HIS A 55 -2.35 -0.72 -1.20
CA HIS A 55 -2.15 -1.13 0.18
C HIS A 55 -0.67 -1.05 0.56
N LEU A 56 -0.42 -0.44 1.72
CA LEU A 56 0.84 -0.52 2.44
C LEU A 56 0.47 -0.57 3.91
N LEU A 57 0.81 -1.66 4.59
CA LEU A 57 0.55 -1.75 6.02
C LEU A 57 1.65 -2.49 6.74
N VAL A 58 1.89 -2.06 7.98
CA VAL A 58 2.86 -2.66 8.88
C VAL A 58 2.14 -2.93 10.20
N HIS A 59 2.36 -4.10 10.78
CA HIS A 59 1.76 -4.44 12.06
C HIS A 59 2.10 -3.37 13.09
N PRO A 60 1.13 -2.91 13.91
CA PRO A 60 1.35 -1.81 14.85
C PRO A 60 2.57 -2.01 15.78
N ASP A 61 2.84 -3.25 16.20
CA ASP A 61 3.98 -3.54 17.08
C ASP A 61 5.33 -3.43 16.37
N TYR A 62 5.34 -3.30 15.04
CA TYR A 62 6.55 -3.26 14.22
C TYR A 62 6.73 -1.92 13.51
N GLN A 63 5.87 -0.97 13.74
CA GLN A 63 5.99 0.37 13.17
C GLN A 63 7.18 1.11 13.80
N GLY A 64 7.71 2.09 13.07
CA GLY A 64 8.88 2.84 13.52
C GLY A 64 10.22 2.16 13.26
N ARG A 65 10.24 1.02 12.57
CA ARG A 65 11.46 0.26 12.25
C ARG A 65 11.84 0.33 10.76
N ARG A 66 11.27 1.29 10.01
CA ARG A 66 11.50 1.50 8.58
C ARG A 66 11.06 0.33 7.69
N ILE A 67 10.17 -0.54 8.17
CA ILE A 67 9.67 -1.67 7.38
C ILE A 67 8.85 -1.16 6.20
N GLY A 68 7.93 -0.22 6.43
CA GLY A 68 7.12 0.37 5.36
C GLY A 68 7.97 1.09 4.33
N HIS A 69 9.01 1.80 4.77
CA HIS A 69 9.95 2.48 3.88
C HIS A 69 10.64 1.48 2.95
N LYS A 70 11.13 0.38 3.50
CA LYS A 70 11.82 -0.65 2.72
C LYS A 70 10.89 -1.35 1.73
N ILE A 71 9.64 -1.61 2.14
CA ILE A 71 8.64 -2.21 1.25
C ILE A 71 8.40 -1.30 0.05
N MET A 72 8.17 -0.01 0.29
CA MET A 72 7.92 0.95 -0.78
C MET A 72 9.12 1.14 -1.69
N GLU A 73 10.33 1.23 -1.12
CA GLU A 73 11.54 1.34 -1.93
C GLU A 73 11.67 0.15 -2.89
N LYS A 74 11.39 -1.05 -2.39
CA LYS A 74 11.48 -2.25 -3.22
C LYS A 74 10.45 -2.26 -4.34
N MET A 75 9.24 -1.82 -4.08
CA MET A 75 8.23 -1.69 -5.13
C MET A 75 8.60 -0.61 -6.14
N GLN A 76 9.04 0.55 -5.67
CA GLN A 76 9.38 1.67 -6.54
C GLN A 76 10.54 1.37 -7.49
N GLU A 77 11.47 0.50 -7.10
CA GLU A 77 12.54 0.06 -8.00
C GLU A 77 11.99 -0.53 -9.30
N ARG A 78 10.95 -1.35 -9.19
CA ARG A 78 10.34 -1.99 -10.36
C ARG A 78 9.68 -0.98 -11.30
N TYR A 79 9.13 0.10 -10.75
CA TYR A 79 8.34 1.06 -11.51
C TYR A 79 9.04 2.39 -11.74
N ARG A 80 10.35 2.44 -11.50
CA ARG A 80 11.11 3.69 -11.54
C ARG A 80 10.99 4.45 -12.86
N SER A 81 10.89 3.74 -13.98
CA SER A 81 10.81 4.34 -15.32
C SER A 81 9.38 4.63 -15.78
N PHE A 82 8.38 4.31 -14.96
CA PHE A 82 6.98 4.50 -15.35
C PHE A 82 6.64 5.97 -15.40
N HIS A 83 5.71 6.30 -16.32
CA HIS A 83 5.19 7.65 -16.47
C HIS A 83 4.56 8.16 -15.17
N MET A 84 3.84 7.31 -14.46
CA MET A 84 3.17 7.72 -13.24
C MET A 84 3.14 6.59 -12.21
N GLN A 85 3.50 6.95 -10.97
CA GLN A 85 3.26 6.14 -9.78
C GLN A 85 2.29 6.94 -8.91
N ILE A 86 1.18 6.36 -8.54
CA ILE A 86 0.13 7.07 -7.82
C ILE A 86 -0.35 6.27 -6.60
N LEU A 87 -0.71 6.99 -5.56
CA LEU A 87 -1.37 6.43 -4.38
C LEU A 87 -2.25 7.50 -3.75
N THR A 88 -3.11 7.08 -2.84
CA THR A 88 -3.81 8.01 -1.96
C THR A 88 -3.28 7.81 -0.55
N ALA A 89 -2.94 8.91 0.10
CA ALA A 89 -2.39 8.89 1.45
C ALA A 89 -3.36 9.61 2.40
N ASP A 90 -3.56 9.04 3.58
CA ASP A 90 -4.25 9.80 4.62
C ASP A 90 -3.34 10.93 5.12
N GLU A 91 -3.91 11.89 5.84
CA GLU A 91 -3.17 13.07 6.29
C GLU A 91 -1.94 12.72 7.13
N GLN A 92 -2.03 11.66 7.92
CA GLN A 92 -0.95 11.26 8.83
C GLN A 92 0.20 10.61 8.09
N SER A 93 -0.03 10.11 6.87
CA SER A 93 0.97 9.39 6.09
C SER A 93 1.65 10.26 5.03
N VAL A 94 1.19 11.48 4.80
CA VAL A 94 1.70 12.33 3.73
C VAL A 94 3.21 12.53 3.85
N ALA A 95 3.70 12.87 5.04
CA ALA A 95 5.14 13.11 5.24
C ALA A 95 5.98 11.86 4.95
N PHE A 96 5.46 10.68 5.28
CA PHE A 96 6.11 9.41 4.99
C PHE A 96 6.31 9.23 3.49
N TYR A 97 5.27 9.46 2.70
CA TYR A 97 5.35 9.30 1.25
C TYR A 97 6.18 10.39 0.58
N GLN A 98 6.16 11.61 1.11
CA GLN A 98 7.01 12.70 0.59
C GLN A 98 8.49 12.34 0.67
N LYS A 99 8.92 11.67 1.73
CA LYS A 99 10.30 11.20 1.86
C LYS A 99 10.67 10.15 0.82
N LEU A 100 9.69 9.48 0.25
CA LEU A 100 9.87 8.48 -0.80
C LEU A 100 9.77 9.07 -2.21
N GLY A 101 9.62 10.37 -2.32
CA GLY A 101 9.57 11.06 -3.61
C GLY A 101 8.18 11.39 -4.12
N PHE A 102 7.13 11.04 -3.37
CA PHE A 102 5.78 11.40 -3.75
C PHE A 102 5.48 12.85 -3.43
N ALA A 103 4.68 13.47 -4.25
CA ALA A 103 4.22 14.83 -4.05
C ALA A 103 2.72 14.89 -4.36
N ARG A 104 2.07 15.92 -3.84
CA ARG A 104 0.65 16.14 -4.15
C ARG A 104 0.48 16.21 -5.68
N ALA A 105 -0.58 15.57 -6.18
CA ALA A 105 -0.84 15.46 -7.61
C ALA A 105 -1.45 16.75 -8.17
N GLY A 106 -0.70 17.85 -8.06
CA GLY A 106 -1.12 19.14 -8.57
C GLY A 106 -2.44 19.62 -7.95
N LYS A 107 -3.41 19.96 -8.79
CA LYS A 107 -4.72 20.43 -8.35
C LYS A 107 -5.78 19.32 -8.42
N THR A 108 -5.38 18.07 -8.62
CA THR A 108 -6.32 16.96 -8.70
C THR A 108 -6.82 16.57 -7.32
N GLN A 109 -7.96 15.90 -7.28
CA GLN A 109 -8.55 15.36 -6.06
C GLN A 109 -8.79 13.88 -6.23
N PRO A 110 -8.48 13.06 -5.24
CA PRO A 110 -8.86 11.65 -5.27
C PRO A 110 -10.40 11.54 -5.19
N MET A 111 -10.95 10.65 -6.00
CA MET A 111 -12.39 10.42 -6.02
C MET A 111 -12.61 8.91 -6.06
N TRP A 112 -13.62 8.44 -5.33
CA TRP A 112 -13.91 7.01 -5.25
C TRP A 112 -15.41 6.74 -5.17
N ILE A 113 -15.76 5.50 -5.49
CA ILE A 113 -17.00 4.88 -5.09
C ILE A 113 -16.58 3.77 -4.13
N TYR A 114 -16.89 3.92 -2.85
CA TYR A 114 -16.27 3.11 -1.81
C TYR A 114 -17.31 2.33 -1.02
N GLN A 115 -17.07 1.03 -0.84
CA GLN A 115 -17.96 0.12 -0.11
C GLN A 115 -17.45 -0.18 1.30
N GLY A 116 -16.38 0.44 1.73
CA GLY A 116 -15.83 0.26 3.07
C GLY A 116 -16.45 1.18 4.09
N GLN A 117 -15.91 1.17 5.31
CA GLN A 117 -16.42 1.93 6.45
C GLN A 117 -15.36 2.78 7.14
N GLU A 118 -14.12 2.80 6.63
CA GLU A 118 -13.11 3.69 7.18
C GLU A 118 -13.44 5.14 6.87
N HIS A 119 -13.12 6.00 7.81
CA HIS A 119 -13.23 7.45 7.66
C HIS A 119 -11.84 8.06 7.87
N TYR A 120 -11.35 8.76 6.86
CA TYR A 120 -10.03 9.38 6.90
C TYR A 120 -10.13 10.89 7.11
#